data_37f222dfe97a63c290895ba2200b5ad1
#
_entry.id   37f222dfe97a63c290895ba2200b5ad1
#
_cell.length_a   1.000
_cell.length_b   1.000
_cell.length_c   1.000
_cell.angle_alpha   90.00
_cell.angle_beta   90.00
_cell.angle_gamma   90.00
#
_symmetry.space_group_name_H-M   'P 1'
#
loop_
_entity.id
_entity.type
_entity.pdbx_description
1 polymer ?
#
loop_
_entity_poly.entity_id
_entity_poly.type
_entity_poly.pdbx_seq_one_letter_code
_entity_poly.pdbx_strand_id
1 'polypeptide(L)'
;MFIKTIKMKIKEVMITPEKFAQVNPNEFLKEALDKMTDSKLGIVCIVEDNLLKGVITDGDIRRKLLEVQKPFSAFFIDYAIDHVITNPITCKENDSLKSAIKLMEKKQIWDLPVLDDNGILVGLLHLHAAIKHFI
;
A
#
# COMPACT_ATOMS: atom_id res chain seq x y z
N MET A 1 10.32 -12.25 24.21
CA MET A 1 9.50 -12.13 23.00
C MET A 1 8.88 -10.75 22.83
N PHE A 2 8.15 -10.28 23.82
CA PHE A 2 7.52 -8.95 23.80
C PHE A 2 8.54 -7.81 23.66
N ILE A 3 9.66 -7.86 24.40
CA ILE A 3 10.71 -6.85 24.33
C ILE A 3 11.34 -6.81 22.93
N LYS A 4 11.55 -7.98 22.32
CA LYS A 4 12.10 -8.07 20.96
C LYS A 4 11.18 -7.38 19.96
N THR A 5 9.85 -7.61 20.07
CA THR A 5 8.86 -6.99 19.19
C THR A 5 8.85 -5.46 19.32
N ILE A 6 8.95 -4.95 20.56
CA ILE A 6 8.99 -3.50 20.81
C ILE A 6 10.20 -2.85 20.12
N LYS A 7 11.33 -3.57 20.03
CA LYS A 7 12.56 -3.07 19.43
C LYS A 7 12.65 -3.31 17.93
N MET A 8 11.69 -4.02 17.34
CA MET A 8 11.74 -4.29 15.90
C MET A 8 11.49 -3.04 15.08
N LYS A 9 12.25 -2.94 14.00
CA LYS A 9 12.06 -1.92 12.99
C LYS A 9 11.18 -2.47 11.87
N ILE A 10 10.49 -1.59 11.19
CA ILE A 10 9.58 -1.95 10.10
C ILE A 10 10.30 -2.78 9.03
N LYS A 11 11.54 -2.41 8.68
CA LYS A 11 12.31 -3.12 7.65
C LYS A 11 12.52 -4.61 7.94
N GLU A 12 12.41 -5.02 9.20
CA GLU A 12 12.60 -6.42 9.59
C GLU A 12 11.39 -7.30 9.28
N VAL A 13 10.22 -6.69 9.04
CA VAL A 13 8.96 -7.42 8.83
C VAL A 13 8.21 -7.01 7.57
N MET A 14 8.63 -5.95 6.90
CA MET A 14 7.95 -5.48 5.70
C MET A 14 8.01 -6.48 4.54
N ILE A 15 7.01 -6.39 3.68
CA ILE A 15 6.98 -7.14 2.42
C ILE A 15 7.89 -6.40 1.43
N THR A 16 8.77 -7.14 0.76
CA THR A 16 9.71 -6.55 -0.21
C THR A 16 9.03 -6.24 -1.54
N PRO A 17 9.59 -5.29 -2.34
CA PRO A 17 8.90 -4.75 -3.51
C PRO A 17 8.43 -5.77 -4.55
N GLU A 18 9.13 -6.89 -4.71
CA GLU A 18 8.74 -7.92 -5.68
C GLU A 18 7.49 -8.70 -5.29
N LYS A 19 6.97 -8.50 -4.06
CA LYS A 19 5.85 -9.28 -3.53
C LYS A 19 4.55 -8.50 -3.38
N PHE A 20 4.51 -7.25 -3.75
CA PHE A 20 3.27 -6.48 -3.73
C PHE A 20 3.08 -5.72 -5.04
N ALA A 21 1.83 -5.31 -5.29
CA ALA A 21 1.47 -4.72 -6.58
C ALA A 21 2.02 -3.31 -6.75
N GLN A 22 2.68 -3.06 -7.87
CA GLN A 22 3.19 -1.76 -8.26
C GLN A 22 2.89 -1.52 -9.73
N VAL A 23 2.47 -0.31 -10.06
CA VAL A 23 2.25 0.12 -11.44
C VAL A 23 2.82 1.53 -11.60
N ASN A 24 3.14 1.92 -12.84
CA ASN A 24 3.49 3.30 -13.12
C ASN A 24 2.22 4.13 -13.36
N PRO A 25 2.30 5.47 -13.33
CA PRO A 25 1.11 6.33 -13.47
C PRO A 25 0.32 6.13 -14.76
N ASN A 26 0.99 5.73 -15.82
CA ASN A 26 0.39 5.61 -17.15
C ASN A 26 -0.16 4.22 -17.47
N GLU A 27 -0.05 3.28 -16.55
CA GLU A 27 -0.70 1.99 -16.72
C GLU A 27 -2.20 2.13 -16.54
N PHE A 28 -2.96 1.26 -17.24
CA PHE A 28 -4.42 1.27 -17.09
C PHE A 28 -4.82 0.72 -15.73
N LEU A 29 -5.98 1.19 -15.25
CA LEU A 29 -6.54 0.70 -13.99
C LEU A 29 -6.71 -0.83 -14.00
N LYS A 30 -7.05 -1.41 -15.15
CA LYS A 30 -7.16 -2.88 -15.27
C LYS A 30 -5.87 -3.58 -14.87
N GLU A 31 -4.71 -3.06 -15.32
CA GLU A 31 -3.41 -3.63 -14.97
C GLU A 31 -3.17 -3.56 -13.46
N ALA A 32 -3.53 -2.44 -12.84
CA ALA A 32 -3.40 -2.27 -11.40
C ALA A 32 -4.26 -3.30 -10.64
N LEU A 33 -5.49 -3.50 -11.08
CA LEU A 33 -6.40 -4.46 -10.46
C LEU A 33 -5.93 -5.90 -10.63
N ASP A 34 -5.40 -6.25 -11.81
CA ASP A 34 -4.83 -7.58 -12.06
C ASP A 34 -3.65 -7.86 -11.13
N LYS A 35 -2.75 -6.89 -10.98
CA LYS A 35 -1.61 -7.03 -10.07
C LYS A 35 -2.04 -7.12 -8.61
N MET A 36 -3.06 -6.38 -8.23
CA MET A 36 -3.65 -6.45 -6.90
C MET A 36 -4.17 -7.87 -6.62
N THR A 37 -4.86 -8.46 -7.58
CA THR A 37 -5.36 -9.83 -7.49
C THR A 37 -4.22 -10.84 -7.34
N ASP A 38 -3.15 -10.68 -8.13
CA ASP A 38 -2.00 -11.58 -8.09
C ASP A 38 -1.25 -11.51 -6.75
N SER A 39 -1.13 -10.32 -6.17
CA SER A 39 -0.45 -10.15 -4.89
C SER A 39 -1.28 -10.60 -3.70
N LYS A 40 -2.60 -10.75 -3.88
CA LYS A 40 -3.58 -11.10 -2.82
C LYS A 40 -3.63 -10.07 -1.69
N LEU A 41 -3.21 -8.86 -1.97
CA LEU A 41 -3.30 -7.72 -1.05
C LEU A 41 -4.24 -6.69 -1.65
N GLY A 42 -5.00 -6.01 -0.82
CA GLY A 42 -5.99 -5.03 -1.26
C GLY A 42 -5.43 -3.65 -1.57
N ILE A 43 -4.20 -3.58 -2.06
CA ILE A 43 -3.52 -2.31 -2.36
C ILE A 43 -2.60 -2.45 -3.57
N VAL A 44 -2.50 -1.38 -4.36
CA VAL A 44 -1.48 -1.23 -5.39
C VAL A 44 -0.80 0.13 -5.22
N CYS A 45 0.51 0.14 -5.33
CA CYS A 45 1.31 1.36 -5.23
C CYS A 45 1.59 1.91 -6.62
N ILE A 46 1.37 3.21 -6.80
CA ILE A 46 1.72 3.91 -8.04
C ILE A 46 3.12 4.48 -7.86
N VAL A 47 4.05 4.05 -8.70
CA VAL A 47 5.48 4.37 -8.55
C VAL A 47 6.03 4.91 -9.86
N GLU A 48 6.82 5.97 -9.77
CA GLU A 48 7.53 6.56 -10.91
C GLU A 48 8.94 6.93 -10.44
N ASP A 49 9.95 6.45 -11.13
CA ASP A 49 11.35 6.68 -10.76
C ASP A 49 11.65 6.23 -9.33
N ASN A 50 11.05 5.11 -8.92
CA ASN A 50 11.13 4.53 -7.58
C ASN A 50 10.47 5.36 -6.47
N LEU A 51 9.87 6.50 -6.83
CA LEU A 51 9.17 7.35 -5.87
C LEU A 51 7.68 6.99 -5.83
N LEU A 52 7.13 6.93 -4.62
CA LEU A 52 5.70 6.67 -4.44
C LEU A 52 4.89 7.90 -4.85
N LYS A 53 4.00 7.72 -5.83
CA LYS A 53 3.10 8.78 -6.29
C LYS A 53 1.73 8.69 -5.64
N GLY A 54 1.37 7.54 -5.16
CA GLY A 54 0.11 7.32 -4.48
C GLY A 54 -0.24 5.86 -4.38
N VAL A 55 -1.42 5.57 -3.87
CA VAL A 55 -1.92 4.20 -3.72
C VAL A 55 -3.37 4.10 -4.15
N ILE A 56 -3.79 2.90 -4.53
CA ILE A 56 -5.18 2.55 -4.78
C ILE A 56 -5.49 1.34 -3.92
N THR A 57 -6.58 1.39 -3.16
CA THR A 57 -7.04 0.27 -2.34
C THR A 57 -8.37 -0.27 -2.84
N ASP A 58 -8.73 -1.48 -2.40
CA ASP A 58 -10.05 -2.06 -2.68
C ASP A 58 -11.18 -1.11 -2.26
N GLY A 59 -11.03 -0.46 -1.10
CA GLY A 59 -12.01 0.49 -0.61
C GLY A 59 -12.16 1.70 -1.53
N ASP A 60 -11.06 2.20 -2.08
CA ASP A 60 -11.08 3.33 -3.02
C ASP A 60 -11.85 2.97 -4.28
N ILE A 61 -11.60 1.78 -4.83
CA ILE A 61 -12.30 1.31 -6.02
C ILE A 61 -13.80 1.17 -5.75
N ARG A 62 -14.15 0.57 -4.63
CA ARG A 62 -15.55 0.39 -4.25
C ARG A 62 -16.27 1.74 -4.13
N ARG A 63 -15.64 2.71 -3.45
CA ARG A 63 -16.22 4.05 -3.32
C ARG A 63 -16.38 4.73 -4.67
N LYS A 64 -15.39 4.59 -5.54
CA LYS A 64 -15.43 5.18 -6.88
C LYS A 64 -16.58 4.61 -7.71
N LEU A 65 -16.79 3.30 -7.66
CA LEU A 65 -17.88 2.64 -8.35
C LEU A 65 -19.25 3.14 -7.88
N LEU A 66 -19.37 3.49 -6.61
CA LEU A 66 -20.62 4.02 -6.05
C LEU A 66 -20.85 5.49 -6.40
N GLU A 67 -19.79 6.27 -6.53
CA GLU A 67 -19.87 7.70 -6.84
C GLU A 67 -20.09 7.98 -8.32
N VAL A 68 -19.45 7.21 -9.18
CA VAL A 68 -19.43 7.47 -10.62
C VAL A 68 -20.35 6.48 -11.32
N GLN A 69 -21.43 6.98 -11.92
CA GLN A 69 -22.41 6.15 -12.63
C GLN A 69 -21.94 5.87 -14.05
N LYS A 70 -21.00 4.95 -14.19
CA LYS A 70 -20.59 4.44 -15.49
C LYS A 70 -20.35 2.93 -15.40
N PRO A 71 -20.42 2.19 -16.53
CA PRO A 71 -20.20 0.75 -16.50
C PRO A 71 -18.85 0.40 -15.89
N PHE A 72 -18.81 -0.69 -15.12
CA PHE A 72 -17.58 -1.15 -14.48
C PHE A 72 -16.42 -1.29 -15.49
N SER A 73 -16.71 -1.85 -16.66
CA SER A 73 -15.68 -2.04 -17.70
C SER A 73 -15.09 -0.74 -18.22
N ALA A 74 -15.80 0.38 -18.11
CA ALA A 74 -15.31 1.68 -18.55
C ALA A 74 -14.19 2.20 -17.66
N PHE A 75 -14.07 1.71 -16.43
CA PHE A 75 -12.97 2.08 -15.54
C PHE A 75 -11.63 1.45 -15.97
N PHE A 76 -11.68 0.32 -16.67
CA PHE A 76 -10.47 -0.45 -17.01
C PHE A 76 -9.51 0.31 -17.92
N ILE A 77 -10.03 1.22 -18.73
CA ILE A 77 -9.22 2.02 -19.67
C ILE A 77 -8.82 3.38 -19.11
N ASP A 78 -9.22 3.69 -17.88
CA ASP A 78 -8.70 4.87 -17.19
C ASP A 78 -7.23 4.59 -16.80
N TYR A 79 -6.44 5.64 -16.66
CA TYR A 79 -5.10 5.50 -16.12
C TYR A 79 -5.16 5.27 -14.61
N ALA A 80 -4.24 4.47 -14.10
CA ALA A 80 -4.18 4.19 -12.68
C ALA A 80 -4.10 5.48 -11.84
N ILE A 81 -3.30 6.46 -12.31
CA ILE A 81 -3.14 7.73 -11.60
C ILE A 81 -4.44 8.52 -11.43
N ASP A 82 -5.43 8.29 -12.29
CA ASP A 82 -6.72 8.99 -12.22
C ASP A 82 -7.56 8.56 -11.01
N HIS A 83 -7.21 7.43 -10.40
CA HIS A 83 -7.96 6.84 -9.27
C HIS A 83 -7.13 6.78 -7.99
N VAL A 84 -5.98 7.41 -7.97
CA VAL A 84 -5.02 7.29 -6.87
C VAL A 84 -5.36 8.25 -5.73
N ILE A 85 -5.01 7.82 -4.50
CA ILE A 85 -4.89 8.72 -3.36
C ILE A 85 -3.46 9.25 -3.37
N THR A 86 -3.30 10.57 -3.59
CA THR A 86 -2.01 11.18 -3.87
C THR A 86 -1.15 11.44 -2.64
N ASN A 87 -1.72 11.51 -1.46
CA ASN A 87 -0.96 11.69 -0.22
C ASN A 87 -1.25 10.54 0.73
N PRO A 88 -0.80 9.32 0.39
CA PRO A 88 -1.07 8.17 1.24
C PRO A 88 -0.32 8.30 2.57
N ILE A 89 -0.87 7.65 3.59
CA ILE A 89 -0.17 7.52 4.86
C ILE A 89 0.95 6.51 4.66
N THR A 90 2.16 6.90 5.02
CA THR A 90 3.36 6.07 4.85
C THR A 90 4.12 5.96 6.16
N CYS A 91 5.12 5.09 6.18
CA CYS A 91 6.07 4.98 7.28
C CYS A 91 7.47 4.85 6.72
N LYS A 92 8.47 4.93 7.60
CA LYS A 92 9.87 4.79 7.20
C LYS A 92 10.42 3.45 7.66
N GLU A 93 11.35 2.90 6.88
CA GLU A 93 11.89 1.56 7.15
C GLU A 93 12.56 1.43 8.52
N ASN A 94 13.10 2.52 9.06
CA ASN A 94 13.77 2.51 10.36
C ASN A 94 12.85 2.92 11.52
N ASP A 95 11.59 3.21 11.25
CA ASP A 95 10.60 3.46 12.31
C ASP A 95 10.34 2.17 13.08
N SER A 96 9.88 2.31 14.33
CA SER A 96 9.55 1.14 15.12
C SER A 96 8.28 0.46 14.60
N LEU A 97 8.27 -0.87 14.64
CA LEU A 97 7.08 -1.64 14.29
C LEU A 97 5.90 -1.26 15.19
N LYS A 98 6.16 -1.02 16.46
CA LYS A 98 5.14 -0.62 17.42
C LYS A 98 4.45 0.68 17.01
N SER A 99 5.22 1.70 16.60
CA SER A 99 4.65 2.98 16.17
C SER A 99 3.80 2.84 14.91
N ALA A 100 4.24 1.98 13.98
CA ALA A 100 3.50 1.71 12.77
C ALA A 100 2.16 1.04 13.05
N ILE A 101 2.14 0.05 13.95
CA ILE A 101 0.90 -0.64 14.33
C ILE A 101 -0.07 0.33 14.99
N LYS A 102 0.42 1.22 15.85
CA LYS A 102 -0.43 2.25 16.46
C LYS A 102 -1.03 3.18 15.41
N LEU A 103 -0.24 3.55 14.41
CA LEU A 103 -0.71 4.39 13.31
C LEU A 103 -1.79 3.68 12.49
N MET A 104 -1.57 2.40 12.18
CA MET A 104 -2.55 1.60 11.44
C MET A 104 -3.87 1.48 12.21
N GLU A 105 -3.80 1.27 13.52
CA GLU A 105 -4.98 1.21 14.39
C GLU A 105 -5.71 2.54 14.40
N LYS A 106 -4.99 3.63 14.64
CA LYS A 106 -5.56 4.98 14.72
C LYS A 106 -6.24 5.38 13.42
N LYS A 107 -5.63 5.06 12.29
CA LYS A 107 -6.13 5.45 10.96
C LYS A 107 -7.05 4.40 10.33
N GLN A 108 -7.21 3.25 10.97
CA GLN A 108 -8.06 2.15 10.47
C GLN A 108 -7.62 1.70 9.07
N ILE A 109 -6.32 1.51 8.89
CA ILE A 109 -5.73 1.08 7.62
C ILE A 109 -4.98 -0.24 7.77
N TRP A 110 -4.92 -1.01 6.70
CA TRP A 110 -4.36 -2.36 6.68
C TRP A 110 -2.95 -2.43 6.12
N ASP A 111 -2.56 -1.41 5.39
CA ASP A 111 -1.29 -1.38 4.67
C ASP A 111 -0.64 0.00 4.77
N LEU A 112 0.68 0.00 4.98
CA LEU A 112 1.49 1.21 4.97
C LEU A 112 2.63 1.04 3.97
N PRO A 113 2.68 1.84 2.91
CA PRO A 113 3.89 1.89 2.09
C PRO A 113 5.07 2.34 2.95
N VAL A 114 6.21 1.69 2.76
CA VAL A 114 7.43 1.95 3.53
C VAL A 114 8.44 2.66 2.65
N LEU A 115 8.91 3.80 3.11
CA LEU A 115 9.85 4.63 2.37
C LEU A 115 11.21 4.68 3.08
N ASP A 116 12.27 4.94 2.31
CA ASP A 116 13.56 5.28 2.89
C ASP A 116 13.63 6.81 3.12
N ASP A 117 14.80 7.30 3.57
CA ASP A 117 14.97 8.73 3.85
C ASP A 117 14.91 9.62 2.61
N ASN A 118 15.05 9.04 1.42
CA ASN A 118 14.99 9.76 0.15
C ASN A 118 13.60 9.68 -0.51
N GLY A 119 12.62 9.08 0.17
CA GLY A 119 11.27 8.94 -0.38
C GLY A 119 11.10 7.76 -1.33
N ILE A 120 12.11 6.90 -1.44
CA ILE A 120 12.06 5.71 -2.30
C ILE A 120 11.19 4.65 -1.62
N LEU A 121 10.29 4.05 -2.40
CA LEU A 121 9.46 2.94 -1.92
C LEU A 121 10.34 1.69 -1.76
N VAL A 122 10.50 1.23 -0.53
CA VAL A 122 11.37 0.09 -0.20
C VAL A 122 10.60 -1.12 0.32
N GLY A 123 9.32 -0.98 0.62
CA GLY A 123 8.53 -2.10 1.11
C GLY A 123 7.07 -1.74 1.36
N LEU A 124 6.34 -2.71 1.88
CA LEU A 124 4.95 -2.53 2.31
C LEU A 124 4.77 -3.23 3.64
N LEU A 125 4.23 -2.52 4.62
CA LEU A 125 3.87 -3.12 5.90
C LEU A 125 2.39 -3.47 5.88
N HIS A 126 2.09 -4.77 5.87
CA HIS A 126 0.73 -5.27 5.93
C HIS A 126 0.40 -5.64 7.37
N LEU A 127 -0.78 -5.25 7.85
CA LEU A 127 -1.18 -5.43 9.25
C LEU A 127 -1.06 -6.87 9.72
N HIS A 128 -1.48 -7.84 8.89
CA HIS A 128 -1.40 -9.25 9.25
C HIS A 128 0.05 -9.70 9.48
N ALA A 129 0.96 -9.28 8.60
CA ALA A 129 2.38 -9.61 8.75
C ALA A 129 2.98 -8.94 10.00
N ALA A 130 2.51 -7.75 10.34
CA ALA A 130 2.97 -7.02 11.52
C ALA A 130 2.48 -7.67 12.82
N ILE A 131 1.19 -8.01 12.87
CA ILE A 131 0.53 -8.54 14.07
C ILE A 131 1.12 -9.88 14.50
N LYS A 132 1.51 -10.74 13.56
CA LYS A 132 1.99 -12.09 13.92
C LYS A 132 3.22 -12.05 14.83
N HIS A 133 3.92 -10.93 14.91
CA HIS A 133 5.05 -10.76 15.82
C HIS A 133 4.63 -10.48 17.27
N PHE A 134 3.33 -10.30 17.50
CA PHE A 134 2.76 -10.05 18.83
C PHE A 134 2.00 -11.25 19.40
N ILE A 135 1.96 -12.34 18.66
CA ILE A 135 1.23 -13.54 19.07
C ILE A 135 2.20 -14.61 19.55
#